data_f41a5494b9994e6681c89f69a341d3a7
#
_entry.id   f41a5494b9994e6681c89f69a341d3a7
#
_cell.length_a   1.000
_cell.length_b   1.000
_cell.length_c   1.000
_cell.angle_alpha   90.00
_cell.angle_beta   90.00
_cell.angle_gamma   90.00
#
_symmetry.space_group_name_H-M   'P 1'
#
loop_
_entity.id
_entity.type
_entity.pdbx_description
1 polymer ?
#
loop_
_entity_poly.entity_id
_entity_poly.type
_entity_poly.pdbx_seq_one_letter_code
_entity_poly.pdbx_strand_id
1 'polypeptide(L)'
;MQVRQSVVSGAFYPNECDEIQHYIAHFNATMPKINVDITARALIVPHAGYIYSGYTANLAYNLTASKRSNIKRVIVIGPSHRVYLEGASIALYDAFQTPCKDIAIDLDYSHKLKEHYAFLDFIPQAHEEHSTETQMPFIAHYFPEASVVEIVYGKISHESLSLLINTLLEDAQNLVVISTDLSHFHTQEVANTKDKYCIEAINHLDIQNLEKCEACGITGVKAMVQSAQKLGLKPHFLDYRTSYERTKDASRVVGYASFILGA
;
A
#
# COMPACT_ATOMS: atom_id res chain seq x y z
N MET A 1 -18.30 -19.61 -5.52
CA MET A 1 -17.57 -18.34 -5.48
C MET A 1 -17.18 -18.08 -4.04
N GLN A 2 -15.89 -18.08 -3.73
CA GLN A 2 -15.36 -17.82 -2.38
C GLN A 2 -14.91 -16.36 -2.31
N VAL A 3 -15.61 -15.54 -1.51
CA VAL A 3 -15.35 -14.13 -1.37
C VAL A 3 -14.59 -13.87 -0.07
N ARG A 4 -13.45 -13.17 -0.15
CA ARG A 4 -12.73 -12.67 1.02
C ARG A 4 -13.57 -11.54 1.64
N GLN A 5 -14.13 -11.81 2.81
CA GLN A 5 -14.98 -10.86 3.53
C GLN A 5 -14.15 -9.73 4.14
N SER A 6 -14.66 -8.51 4.15
CA SER A 6 -14.01 -7.41 4.87
C SER A 6 -14.02 -7.67 6.39
N VAL A 7 -12.89 -7.39 7.06
CA VAL A 7 -12.71 -7.61 8.51
C VAL A 7 -12.43 -6.34 9.30
N VAL A 8 -12.14 -5.21 8.61
CA VAL A 8 -11.91 -3.91 9.27
C VAL A 8 -12.85 -2.80 8.76
N SER A 9 -13.84 -3.16 7.96
CA SER A 9 -14.95 -2.28 7.57
C SER A 9 -15.72 -1.81 8.82
N GLY A 10 -16.06 -0.54 8.89
CA GLY A 10 -16.65 0.12 10.06
C GLY A 10 -15.65 0.48 11.17
N ALA A 11 -14.40 0.00 11.09
CA ALA A 11 -13.35 0.30 12.07
C ALA A 11 -12.21 1.15 11.48
N PHE A 12 -11.64 0.74 10.33
CA PHE A 12 -10.57 1.47 9.65
C PHE A 12 -11.10 2.38 8.54
N TYR A 13 -12.21 2.04 7.95
CA TYR A 13 -12.91 2.83 6.94
C TYR A 13 -14.42 2.60 7.12
N PRO A 14 -15.29 3.50 6.60
CA PRO A 14 -16.74 3.35 6.73
C PRO A 14 -17.27 2.04 6.14
N ASN A 15 -18.33 1.49 6.72
CA ASN A 15 -19.00 0.29 6.22
C ASN A 15 -20.10 0.58 5.18
N GLU A 16 -20.33 1.85 4.86
CA GLU A 16 -21.28 2.30 3.85
C GLU A 16 -20.55 2.97 2.68
N CYS A 17 -20.95 2.62 1.45
CA CYS A 17 -20.32 3.14 0.24
C CYS A 17 -20.39 4.67 0.13
N ASP A 18 -21.55 5.24 0.44
CA ASP A 18 -21.76 6.69 0.36
C ASP A 18 -20.81 7.46 1.31
N GLU A 19 -20.55 6.90 2.50
CA GLU A 19 -19.61 7.50 3.45
C GLU A 19 -18.17 7.43 2.91
N ILE A 20 -17.76 6.30 2.31
CA ILE A 20 -16.45 6.18 1.65
C ILE A 20 -16.31 7.22 0.55
N GLN A 21 -17.33 7.37 -0.30
CA GLN A 21 -17.33 8.36 -1.37
C GLN A 21 -17.25 9.80 -0.83
N HIS A 22 -17.92 10.11 0.28
CA HIS A 22 -17.79 11.40 0.96
C HIS A 22 -16.37 11.65 1.47
N TYR A 23 -15.72 10.65 2.07
CA TYR A 23 -14.31 10.77 2.48
C TYR A 23 -13.40 11.08 1.29
N ILE A 24 -13.52 10.32 0.20
CA ILE A 24 -12.71 10.49 -1.01
C ILE A 24 -12.98 11.87 -1.65
N ALA A 25 -14.24 12.28 -1.75
CA ALA A 25 -14.61 13.59 -2.28
C ALA A 25 -14.04 14.74 -1.42
N HIS A 26 -14.10 14.61 -0.09
CA HIS A 26 -13.51 15.58 0.83
C HIS A 26 -11.98 15.64 0.67
N PHE A 27 -11.31 14.51 0.59
CA PHE A 27 -9.88 14.46 0.36
C PHE A 27 -9.51 15.15 -0.96
N ASN A 28 -10.23 14.84 -2.04
CA ASN A 28 -10.00 15.42 -3.36
C ASN A 28 -10.23 16.93 -3.39
N ALA A 29 -11.23 17.44 -2.66
CA ALA A 29 -11.52 18.88 -2.57
C ALA A 29 -10.43 19.68 -1.84
N THR A 30 -9.66 19.02 -0.97
CA THR A 30 -8.61 19.64 -0.15
C THR A 30 -7.20 19.41 -0.68
N MET A 31 -7.06 18.64 -1.78
CA MET A 31 -5.76 18.35 -2.38
C MET A 31 -5.11 19.62 -2.97
N PRO A 32 -3.80 19.84 -2.72
CA PRO A 32 -3.06 20.85 -3.43
C PRO A 32 -2.89 20.45 -4.90
N LYS A 33 -2.63 21.44 -5.75
CA LYS A 33 -2.24 21.16 -7.14
C LYS A 33 -0.81 20.60 -7.15
N ILE A 34 -0.68 19.30 -7.25
CA ILE A 34 0.61 18.61 -7.37
C ILE A 34 0.81 18.24 -8.85
N ASN A 35 1.91 18.67 -9.43
CA ASN A 35 2.31 18.20 -10.75
C ASN A 35 3.36 17.09 -10.59
N VAL A 36 2.96 15.85 -10.92
CA VAL A 36 3.86 14.68 -10.92
C VAL A 36 4.17 14.35 -12.37
N ASP A 37 5.40 14.58 -12.80
CA ASP A 37 5.83 14.34 -14.18
C ASP A 37 6.46 12.94 -14.36
N ILE A 38 5.79 11.93 -13.81
CA ILE A 38 6.14 10.51 -13.97
C ILE A 38 4.88 9.67 -14.19
N THR A 39 5.04 8.58 -14.94
CA THR A 39 3.99 7.56 -15.07
C THR A 39 4.11 6.58 -13.92
N ALA A 40 3.13 6.57 -13.03
CA ALA A 40 3.13 5.71 -11.84
C ALA A 40 3.23 4.22 -12.22
N ARG A 41 4.14 3.49 -11.62
CA ARG A 41 4.31 2.03 -11.71
C ARG A 41 4.09 1.37 -10.35
N ALA A 42 4.43 2.09 -9.29
CA ALA A 42 4.20 1.64 -7.93
C ALA A 42 3.82 2.80 -7.01
N LEU A 43 3.18 2.46 -5.89
CA LEU A 43 2.85 3.34 -4.79
C LEU A 43 3.45 2.80 -3.49
N ILE A 44 3.83 3.71 -2.60
CA ILE A 44 4.04 3.41 -1.17
C ILE A 44 3.01 4.27 -0.43
N VAL A 45 2.11 3.63 0.34
CA VAL A 45 0.96 4.30 0.96
C VAL A 45 0.67 3.75 2.36
N PRO A 46 0.12 4.57 3.27
CA PRO A 46 -0.20 4.14 4.62
C PRO A 46 -1.49 3.32 4.69
N HIS A 47 -1.70 2.63 5.84
CA HIS A 47 -2.83 1.75 6.07
C HIS A 47 -3.54 1.92 7.43
N ALA A 48 -3.31 3.01 8.13
CA ALA A 48 -4.12 3.35 9.30
C ALA A 48 -5.58 3.67 8.90
N GLY A 49 -6.44 3.88 9.88
CA GLY A 49 -7.82 4.26 9.63
C GLY A 49 -7.93 5.55 8.79
N TYR A 50 -8.95 5.64 7.94
CA TYR A 50 -9.14 6.74 6.98
C TYR A 50 -9.13 8.13 7.61
N ILE A 51 -9.63 8.26 8.85
CA ILE A 51 -9.59 9.51 9.61
C ILE A 51 -8.17 10.01 9.92
N TYR A 52 -7.18 9.13 9.85
CA TYR A 52 -5.77 9.43 10.14
C TYR A 52 -4.93 9.52 8.87
N SER A 53 -4.94 8.46 8.06
CA SER A 53 -4.02 8.31 6.94
C SER A 53 -4.71 8.31 5.56
N GLY A 54 -6.04 8.28 5.51
CA GLY A 54 -6.79 8.17 4.26
C GLY A 54 -6.49 9.28 3.26
N TYR A 55 -6.30 10.52 3.73
CA TYR A 55 -5.92 11.64 2.86
C TYR A 55 -4.55 11.40 2.19
N THR A 56 -3.56 10.97 2.96
CA THR A 56 -2.20 10.70 2.48
C THR A 56 -2.19 9.57 1.44
N ALA A 57 -2.93 8.47 1.70
CA ALA A 57 -3.10 7.40 0.72
C ALA A 57 -3.85 7.87 -0.54
N ASN A 58 -4.95 8.62 -0.37
CA ASN A 58 -5.79 9.13 -1.46
C ASN A 58 -5.00 9.94 -2.49
N LEU A 59 -4.03 10.75 -2.06
CA LEU A 59 -3.19 11.54 -2.97
C LEU A 59 -2.52 10.67 -4.03
N ALA A 60 -1.91 9.55 -3.62
CA ALA A 60 -1.21 8.65 -4.54
C ALA A 60 -2.19 7.97 -5.51
N TYR A 61 -3.34 7.51 -5.02
CA TYR A 61 -4.36 6.88 -5.85
C TYR A 61 -4.97 7.85 -6.87
N ASN A 62 -5.39 9.04 -6.43
CA ASN A 62 -5.99 10.05 -7.29
C ASN A 62 -5.04 10.50 -8.40
N LEU A 63 -3.79 10.87 -8.05
CA LEU A 63 -2.79 11.31 -9.02
C LEU A 63 -2.43 10.20 -10.03
N THR A 64 -2.40 8.94 -9.58
CA THR A 64 -2.17 7.80 -10.46
C THR A 64 -3.33 7.61 -11.43
N ALA A 65 -4.57 7.57 -10.93
CA ALA A 65 -5.76 7.37 -11.75
C ALA A 65 -5.96 8.49 -12.77
N SER A 66 -5.64 9.74 -12.42
CA SER A 66 -5.73 10.88 -13.33
C SER A 66 -4.80 10.80 -14.55
N LYS A 67 -3.73 9.98 -14.47
CA LYS A 67 -2.71 9.86 -15.52
C LYS A 67 -2.63 8.46 -16.17
N ARG A 68 -3.23 7.45 -15.55
CA ARG A 68 -3.18 6.06 -16.02
C ARG A 68 -4.54 5.41 -16.09
N SER A 69 -5.10 5.32 -17.30
CA SER A 69 -6.35 4.60 -17.57
C SER A 69 -6.17 3.12 -17.95
N ASN A 70 -4.92 2.66 -18.12
CA ASN A 70 -4.61 1.31 -18.64
C ASN A 70 -4.26 0.29 -17.55
N ILE A 71 -4.49 0.61 -16.27
CA ILE A 71 -4.27 -0.32 -15.17
C ILE A 71 -5.34 -1.41 -15.23
N LYS A 72 -4.89 -2.67 -15.39
CA LYS A 72 -5.77 -3.85 -15.37
C LYS A 72 -5.66 -4.65 -14.08
N ARG A 73 -4.54 -4.50 -13.37
CA ARG A 73 -4.30 -5.24 -12.13
C ARG A 73 -3.63 -4.34 -11.09
N VAL A 74 -4.15 -4.34 -9.89
CA VAL A 74 -3.52 -3.70 -8.73
C VAL A 74 -3.03 -4.77 -7.78
N ILE A 75 -1.72 -4.79 -7.51
CA ILE A 75 -1.09 -5.74 -6.61
C ILE A 75 -0.81 -5.06 -5.29
N VAL A 76 -1.52 -5.47 -4.23
CA VAL A 76 -1.34 -4.92 -2.88
C VAL A 76 -0.44 -5.84 -2.07
N ILE A 77 0.65 -5.30 -1.55
CA ILE A 77 1.64 -6.02 -0.74
C ILE A 77 1.73 -5.33 0.63
N GLY A 78 1.35 -6.03 1.68
CA GLY A 78 1.35 -5.51 3.04
C GLY A 78 1.94 -6.49 4.07
N PRO A 79 2.43 -5.99 5.23
CA PRO A 79 2.93 -6.84 6.30
C PRO A 79 1.79 -7.53 7.05
N SER A 80 2.05 -8.73 7.56
CA SER A 80 1.15 -9.42 8.48
C SER A 80 1.32 -8.88 9.90
N HIS A 81 0.21 -8.41 10.49
CA HIS A 81 0.18 -7.94 11.89
C HIS A 81 -0.48 -8.97 12.83
N ARG A 82 -1.22 -9.92 12.29
CA ARG A 82 -2.07 -10.83 13.06
C ARG A 82 -1.59 -12.28 13.07
N VAL A 83 -0.94 -12.70 12.00
CA VAL A 83 -0.52 -14.09 11.80
C VAL A 83 0.97 -14.16 11.55
N TYR A 84 1.68 -15.00 12.29
CA TYR A 84 3.07 -15.28 11.98
C TYR A 84 3.16 -16.14 10.71
N LEU A 85 3.94 -15.68 9.74
CA LEU A 85 4.19 -16.35 8.46
C LEU A 85 5.70 -16.48 8.23
N GLU A 86 6.15 -17.65 7.78
CA GLU A 86 7.41 -17.79 7.05
C GLU A 86 7.10 -17.57 5.56
N GLY A 87 7.76 -16.60 4.92
CA GLY A 87 7.46 -16.22 3.55
C GLY A 87 6.26 -15.25 3.43
N ALA A 88 5.36 -15.51 2.49
CA ALA A 88 4.19 -14.68 2.23
C ALA A 88 2.97 -15.53 1.80
N SER A 89 1.78 -14.98 2.01
CA SER A 89 0.52 -15.56 1.55
C SER A 89 -0.05 -14.73 0.40
N ILE A 90 -0.46 -15.40 -0.68
CA ILE A 90 -1.18 -14.79 -1.80
C ILE A 90 -2.65 -15.23 -1.74
N ALA A 91 -3.57 -14.28 -1.93
CA ALA A 91 -5.00 -14.57 -1.87
C ALA A 91 -5.46 -15.42 -3.07
N LEU A 92 -6.18 -16.51 -2.77
CA LEU A 92 -6.80 -17.39 -3.74
C LEU A 92 -8.33 -17.44 -3.52
N TYR A 93 -8.95 -16.25 -3.46
CA TYR A 93 -10.39 -16.07 -3.45
C TYR A 93 -10.85 -15.58 -4.83
N ASP A 94 -12.14 -15.75 -5.16
CA ASP A 94 -12.72 -15.25 -6.40
C ASP A 94 -12.83 -13.71 -6.41
N ALA A 95 -13.10 -13.12 -5.24
CA ALA A 95 -13.27 -11.69 -5.08
C ALA A 95 -12.91 -11.22 -3.67
N PHE A 96 -12.67 -9.91 -3.55
CA PHE A 96 -12.49 -9.19 -2.30
C PHE A 96 -13.70 -8.28 -2.07
N GLN A 97 -14.40 -8.47 -0.94
CA GLN A 97 -15.57 -7.66 -0.59
C GLN A 97 -15.17 -6.25 -0.18
N THR A 98 -15.85 -5.26 -0.72
CA THR A 98 -15.84 -3.88 -0.20
C THR A 98 -17.26 -3.35 -0.05
N PRO A 99 -17.49 -2.29 0.75
CA PRO A 99 -18.82 -1.70 0.91
C PRO A 99 -19.44 -1.18 -0.39
N CYS A 100 -18.60 -0.80 -1.38
CA CYS A 100 -19.09 -0.26 -2.65
C CYS A 100 -19.34 -1.35 -3.70
N LYS A 101 -18.44 -2.31 -3.80
CA LYS A 101 -18.53 -3.44 -4.73
C LYS A 101 -17.49 -4.50 -4.39
N ASP A 102 -17.72 -5.71 -4.83
CA ASP A 102 -16.69 -6.75 -4.81
C ASP A 102 -15.66 -6.48 -5.92
N ILE A 103 -14.39 -6.66 -5.61
CA ILE A 103 -13.28 -6.54 -6.56
C ILE A 103 -12.83 -7.94 -6.95
N ALA A 104 -12.82 -8.25 -8.23
CA ALA A 104 -12.33 -9.54 -8.71
C ALA A 104 -10.85 -9.74 -8.34
N ILE A 105 -10.48 -10.92 -7.83
CA ILE A 105 -9.09 -11.33 -7.66
C ILE A 105 -8.65 -12.04 -8.95
N ASP A 106 -7.45 -11.70 -9.45
CA ASP A 106 -6.88 -12.38 -10.61
C ASP A 106 -6.30 -13.73 -10.20
N LEU A 107 -7.18 -14.75 -10.13
CA LEU A 107 -6.83 -16.11 -9.67
C LEU A 107 -5.77 -16.76 -10.57
N ASP A 108 -5.91 -16.63 -11.88
CA ASP A 108 -4.97 -17.25 -12.82
C ASP A 108 -3.55 -16.69 -12.65
N TYR A 109 -3.47 -15.37 -12.44
CA TYR A 109 -2.20 -14.72 -12.19
C TYR A 109 -1.66 -15.06 -10.80
N SER A 110 -2.51 -15.11 -9.79
CA SER A 110 -2.14 -15.49 -8.41
C SER A 110 -1.61 -16.93 -8.34
N HIS A 111 -2.23 -17.87 -9.04
CA HIS A 111 -1.75 -19.26 -9.12
C HIS A 111 -0.38 -19.34 -9.79
N LYS A 112 -0.16 -18.65 -10.90
CA LYS A 112 1.15 -18.61 -11.59
C LYS A 112 2.25 -18.06 -10.70
N LEU A 113 1.97 -17.00 -9.94
CA LEU A 113 2.94 -16.45 -8.98
C LEU A 113 3.24 -17.45 -7.87
N LYS A 114 2.21 -18.09 -7.30
CA LYS A 114 2.39 -19.10 -6.25
C LYS A 114 3.23 -20.29 -6.72
N GLU A 115 3.02 -20.74 -7.94
CA GLU A 115 3.82 -21.83 -8.54
C GLU A 115 5.27 -21.43 -8.79
N HIS A 116 5.50 -20.16 -9.14
CA HIS A 116 6.84 -19.66 -9.48
C HIS A 116 7.70 -19.33 -8.25
N TYR A 117 7.10 -18.87 -7.16
CA TYR A 117 7.81 -18.43 -5.95
C TYR A 117 7.55 -19.36 -4.78
N ALA A 118 8.55 -20.18 -4.39
CA ALA A 118 8.43 -21.15 -3.30
C ALA A 118 8.10 -20.55 -1.93
N PHE A 119 8.30 -19.24 -1.74
CA PHE A 119 7.93 -18.53 -0.52
C PHE A 119 6.48 -18.04 -0.49
N LEU A 120 5.74 -18.16 -1.61
CA LEU A 120 4.31 -17.86 -1.66
C LEU A 120 3.49 -19.10 -1.37
N ASP A 121 2.60 -19.02 -0.39
CA ASP A 121 1.57 -20.02 -0.14
C ASP A 121 0.19 -19.35 -0.07
N PHE A 122 -0.87 -20.11 0.14
CA PHE A 122 -2.19 -19.59 0.48
C PHE A 122 -2.55 -20.01 1.90
N ILE A 123 -2.54 -19.04 2.80
CA ILE A 123 -2.87 -19.19 4.22
C ILE A 123 -4.07 -18.28 4.50
N PRO A 124 -5.30 -18.78 4.50
CA PRO A 124 -6.52 -17.97 4.59
C PRO A 124 -6.53 -17.00 5.78
N GLN A 125 -6.02 -17.43 6.94
CA GLN A 125 -5.98 -16.59 8.15
C GLN A 125 -5.08 -15.36 8.00
N ALA A 126 -4.06 -15.42 7.14
CA ALA A 126 -3.18 -14.28 6.88
C ALA A 126 -3.91 -13.14 6.16
N HIS A 127 -4.99 -13.43 5.46
CA HIS A 127 -5.77 -12.47 4.72
C HIS A 127 -6.82 -11.74 5.59
N GLU A 128 -6.99 -12.11 6.86
CA GLU A 128 -7.74 -11.32 7.84
C GLU A 128 -6.88 -10.13 8.33
N GLU A 129 -6.34 -9.37 7.37
CA GLU A 129 -5.29 -8.37 7.61
C GLU A 129 -5.74 -6.97 7.15
N HIS A 130 -5.52 -5.95 8.00
CA HIS A 130 -5.89 -4.58 7.70
C HIS A 130 -4.92 -3.87 6.75
N SER A 131 -3.63 -4.26 6.76
CA SER A 131 -2.60 -3.60 5.97
C SER A 131 -2.87 -3.63 4.47
N THR A 132 -3.55 -4.68 4.00
CA THR A 132 -3.97 -4.80 2.60
C THR A 132 -5.41 -4.37 2.39
N GLU A 133 -6.31 -4.68 3.33
CA GLU A 133 -7.74 -4.39 3.21
C GLU A 133 -8.05 -2.89 3.10
N THR A 134 -7.35 -2.04 3.85
CA THR A 134 -7.57 -0.58 3.82
C THR A 134 -7.32 0.05 2.45
N GLN A 135 -6.60 -0.62 1.57
CA GLN A 135 -6.36 -0.17 0.20
C GLN A 135 -7.54 -0.46 -0.74
N MET A 136 -8.36 -1.47 -0.42
CA MET A 136 -9.39 -1.97 -1.33
C MET A 136 -10.47 -0.93 -1.68
N PRO A 137 -10.99 -0.08 -0.76
CA PRO A 137 -11.97 0.92 -1.15
C PRO A 137 -11.42 1.99 -2.10
N PHE A 138 -10.13 2.35 -2.00
CA PHE A 138 -9.48 3.23 -2.97
C PHE A 138 -9.37 2.57 -4.34
N ILE A 139 -9.00 1.28 -4.39
CA ILE A 139 -8.91 0.51 -5.64
C ILE A 139 -10.29 0.42 -6.30
N ALA A 140 -11.33 0.07 -5.53
CA ALA A 140 -12.70 0.02 -6.03
C ALA A 140 -13.17 1.35 -6.64
N HIS A 141 -12.74 2.48 -6.06
CA HIS A 141 -13.10 3.82 -6.52
C HIS A 141 -12.30 4.27 -7.74
N TYR A 142 -10.96 4.16 -7.69
CA TYR A 142 -10.07 4.75 -8.69
C TYR A 142 -9.78 3.83 -9.88
N PHE A 143 -9.88 2.51 -9.69
CA PHE A 143 -9.61 1.51 -10.71
C PHE A 143 -10.74 0.47 -10.79
N PRO A 144 -11.98 0.92 -11.09
CA PRO A 144 -13.17 0.08 -10.97
C PRO A 144 -13.17 -1.17 -11.87
N GLU A 145 -12.38 -1.17 -12.94
CA GLU A 145 -12.27 -2.28 -13.89
C GLU A 145 -11.02 -3.17 -13.65
N ALA A 146 -10.19 -2.81 -12.69
CA ALA A 146 -9.00 -3.59 -12.38
C ALA A 146 -9.33 -4.78 -11.47
N SER A 147 -8.65 -5.91 -11.70
CA SER A 147 -8.58 -6.99 -10.74
C SER A 147 -7.50 -6.73 -9.68
N VAL A 148 -7.56 -7.47 -8.58
CA VAL A 148 -6.60 -7.35 -7.47
C VAL A 148 -5.78 -8.64 -7.35
N VAL A 149 -4.52 -8.50 -6.93
CA VAL A 149 -3.71 -9.54 -6.32
C VAL A 149 -3.33 -9.06 -4.92
N GLU A 150 -3.71 -9.79 -3.90
CA GLU A 150 -3.38 -9.47 -2.51
C GLU A 150 -2.26 -10.38 -2.02
N ILE A 151 -1.21 -9.80 -1.46
CA ILE A 151 -0.07 -10.50 -0.89
C ILE A 151 0.20 -9.96 0.52
N VAL A 152 0.11 -10.84 1.50
CA VAL A 152 0.46 -10.55 2.89
C VAL A 152 1.76 -11.26 3.22
N TYR A 153 2.80 -10.52 3.59
CA TYR A 153 4.09 -11.11 3.92
C TYR A 153 4.37 -11.10 5.42
N GLY A 154 5.10 -12.12 5.87
CA GLY A 154 5.63 -12.23 7.22
C GLY A 154 7.15 -12.15 7.23
N LYS A 155 7.80 -13.17 7.76
CA LYS A 155 9.27 -13.25 7.80
C LYS A 155 9.82 -13.65 6.43
N ILE A 156 10.23 -12.67 5.66
CA ILE A 156 10.85 -12.81 4.34
C ILE A 156 11.94 -11.77 4.16
N SER A 157 12.99 -12.06 3.40
CA SER A 157 13.99 -11.06 3.07
C SER A 157 13.48 -10.07 2.02
N HIS A 158 13.95 -8.84 2.07
CA HIS A 158 13.57 -7.84 1.07
C HIS A 158 14.12 -8.18 -0.33
N GLU A 159 15.25 -8.92 -0.41
CA GLU A 159 15.79 -9.42 -1.68
C GLU A 159 14.81 -10.40 -2.34
N SER A 160 14.29 -11.38 -1.57
CA SER A 160 13.30 -12.34 -2.09
C SER A 160 12.02 -11.63 -2.55
N LEU A 161 11.53 -10.67 -1.76
CA LEU A 161 10.35 -9.91 -2.11
C LEU A 161 10.60 -8.98 -3.31
N SER A 162 11.83 -8.44 -3.49
CA SER A 162 12.17 -7.62 -4.66
C SER A 162 12.20 -8.41 -5.96
N LEU A 163 12.55 -9.70 -5.93
CA LEU A 163 12.45 -10.57 -7.11
C LEU A 163 11.00 -10.66 -7.60
N LEU A 164 10.07 -10.85 -6.68
CA LEU A 164 8.65 -10.86 -7.00
C LEU A 164 8.20 -9.50 -7.55
N ILE A 165 8.56 -8.40 -6.88
CA ILE A 165 8.19 -7.03 -7.31
C ILE A 165 8.75 -6.73 -8.71
N ASN A 166 9.96 -7.16 -9.03
CA ASN A 166 10.53 -7.00 -10.38
C ASN A 166 9.64 -7.68 -11.44
N THR A 167 9.24 -8.94 -11.22
CA THR A 167 8.34 -9.66 -12.12
C THR A 167 6.98 -8.97 -12.26
N LEU A 168 6.42 -8.48 -11.15
CA LEU A 168 5.15 -7.73 -11.18
C LEU A 168 5.25 -6.44 -11.99
N LEU A 169 6.39 -5.77 -11.96
CA LEU A 169 6.65 -4.52 -12.69
C LEU A 169 7.04 -4.73 -14.15
N GLU A 170 7.26 -5.95 -14.63
CA GLU A 170 7.47 -6.25 -16.06
C GLU A 170 6.21 -5.95 -16.89
N ASP A 171 5.03 -6.25 -16.35
CA ASP A 171 3.75 -5.90 -16.99
C ASP A 171 3.41 -4.43 -16.75
N ALA A 172 3.36 -3.64 -17.84
CA ALA A 172 3.02 -2.21 -17.77
C ALA A 172 1.56 -1.94 -17.37
N GLN A 173 0.68 -2.93 -17.35
CA GLN A 173 -0.71 -2.81 -16.91
C GLN A 173 -0.89 -3.08 -15.41
N ASN A 174 0.18 -3.45 -14.72
CA ASN A 174 0.21 -3.62 -13.27
C ASN A 174 0.49 -2.29 -12.56
N LEU A 175 -0.16 -2.11 -11.41
CA LEU A 175 0.19 -1.11 -10.39
C LEU A 175 0.55 -1.86 -9.11
N VAL A 176 1.78 -1.73 -8.63
CA VAL A 176 2.21 -2.35 -7.36
C VAL A 176 2.04 -1.36 -6.23
N VAL A 177 1.38 -1.78 -5.15
CA VAL A 177 1.11 -0.95 -3.96
C VAL A 177 1.79 -1.59 -2.75
N ILE A 178 2.77 -0.89 -2.19
CA ILE A 178 3.38 -1.24 -0.91
C ILE A 178 2.65 -0.50 0.19
N SER A 179 2.06 -1.26 1.09
CA SER A 179 1.25 -0.73 2.18
C SER A 179 2.06 -0.68 3.47
N THR A 180 2.28 0.52 4.03
CA THR A 180 3.09 0.72 5.24
C THR A 180 2.79 2.03 5.93
N ASP A 181 2.65 2.00 7.27
CA ASP A 181 2.80 3.18 8.10
C ASP A 181 4.29 3.35 8.48
N LEU A 182 4.68 4.56 8.91
CA LEU A 182 6.04 4.88 9.36
C LEU A 182 6.19 4.64 10.87
N SER A 183 6.85 5.55 11.61
CA SER A 183 7.14 5.38 13.03
C SER A 183 5.87 5.31 13.89
N HIS A 184 5.94 4.57 14.99
CA HIS A 184 4.81 4.33 15.88
C HIS A 184 5.13 4.75 17.31
N PHE A 185 4.15 5.43 17.93
CA PHE A 185 4.09 5.68 19.38
C PHE A 185 5.20 6.55 19.96
N HIS A 186 5.88 7.33 19.14
CA HIS A 186 6.81 8.37 19.57
C HIS A 186 6.10 9.70 19.80
N THR A 187 6.80 10.62 20.47
CA THR A 187 6.35 12.03 20.47
C THR A 187 6.39 12.60 19.05
N GLN A 188 5.58 13.63 18.79
CA GLN A 188 5.52 14.28 17.47
C GLN A 188 6.92 14.72 16.96
N GLU A 189 7.78 15.25 17.84
CA GLU A 189 9.11 15.70 17.46
C GLU A 189 10.01 14.53 17.05
N VAL A 190 10.00 13.45 17.82
CA VAL A 190 10.76 12.24 17.54
C VAL A 190 10.26 11.56 16.27
N ALA A 191 8.94 11.43 16.13
CA ALA A 191 8.33 10.88 14.92
C ALA A 191 8.73 11.68 13.66
N ASN A 192 8.60 13.00 13.68
CA ASN A 192 9.00 13.85 12.57
C ASN A 192 10.48 13.65 12.16
N THR A 193 11.37 13.48 13.16
CA THR A 193 12.79 13.27 12.89
C THR A 193 13.05 11.90 12.25
N LYS A 194 12.45 10.83 12.80
CA LYS A 194 12.61 9.46 12.30
C LYS A 194 11.99 9.30 10.90
N ASP A 195 10.79 9.81 10.73
CA ASP A 195 10.02 9.67 9.48
C ASP A 195 10.66 10.47 8.34
N LYS A 196 11.22 11.66 8.63
CA LYS A 196 12.01 12.40 7.66
C LYS A 196 13.19 11.59 7.15
N TYR A 197 13.87 10.85 8.01
CA TYR A 197 14.95 9.95 7.63
C TYR A 197 14.47 8.87 6.64
N CYS A 198 13.32 8.25 6.92
CA CYS A 198 12.71 7.28 6.04
C CYS A 198 12.32 7.88 4.68
N ILE A 199 11.70 9.05 4.69
CA ILE A 199 11.28 9.77 3.49
C ILE A 199 12.48 10.11 2.61
N GLU A 200 13.57 10.62 3.20
CA GLU A 200 14.80 10.94 2.46
C GLU A 200 15.46 9.67 1.89
N ALA A 201 15.50 8.57 2.66
CA ALA A 201 16.05 7.31 2.20
C ALA A 201 15.26 6.74 1.02
N ILE A 202 13.93 6.82 1.04
CA ILE A 202 13.07 6.40 -0.08
C ILE A 202 13.32 7.32 -1.30
N ASN A 203 13.32 8.65 -1.12
CA ASN A 203 13.52 9.62 -2.20
C ASN A 203 14.85 9.45 -2.93
N HIS A 204 15.90 9.04 -2.21
CA HIS A 204 17.22 8.80 -2.79
C HIS A 204 17.48 7.33 -3.16
N LEU A 205 16.47 6.47 -2.99
CA LEU A 205 16.58 5.02 -3.18
C LEU A 205 17.74 4.42 -2.35
N ASP A 206 17.96 4.89 -1.13
CA ASP A 206 19.09 4.52 -0.28
C ASP A 206 18.73 3.37 0.66
N ILE A 207 19.00 2.12 0.23
CA ILE A 207 18.71 0.92 0.99
C ILE A 207 19.49 0.88 2.33
N GLN A 208 20.72 1.40 2.37
CA GLN A 208 21.54 1.36 3.59
C GLN A 208 20.95 2.26 4.69
N ASN A 209 20.46 3.43 4.32
CA ASN A 209 19.78 4.31 5.27
C ASN A 209 18.39 3.80 5.67
N LEU A 210 17.73 2.98 4.86
CA LEU A 210 16.50 2.29 5.25
C LEU A 210 16.68 1.30 6.39
N GLU A 211 17.90 0.89 6.74
CA GLU A 211 18.18 0.09 7.96
C GLU A 211 17.83 0.85 9.26
N LYS A 212 17.84 2.17 9.22
CA LYS A 212 17.52 3.04 10.36
C LYS A 212 16.05 3.49 10.36
N CYS A 213 15.32 3.13 9.32
CA CYS A 213 13.94 3.49 9.16
C CYS A 213 13.02 2.63 10.04
N GLU A 214 12.08 3.26 10.70
CA GLU A 214 11.03 2.60 11.46
C GLU A 214 9.74 2.66 10.66
N ALA A 215 9.28 1.50 10.19
CA ALA A 215 8.02 1.34 9.47
C ALA A 215 7.53 -0.09 9.63
N CYS A 216 6.20 -0.29 9.78
CA CYS A 216 5.63 -1.63 9.92
C CYS A 216 5.86 -2.48 8.67
N GLY A 217 5.85 -1.85 7.49
CA GLY A 217 6.11 -2.48 6.18
C GLY A 217 7.53 -2.30 5.66
N ILE A 218 8.56 -2.12 6.52
CA ILE A 218 9.93 -1.79 6.09
C ILE A 218 10.52 -2.80 5.10
N THR A 219 10.21 -4.09 5.23
CA THR A 219 10.65 -5.12 4.27
C THR A 219 10.09 -4.86 2.87
N GLY A 220 8.81 -4.51 2.75
CA GLY A 220 8.17 -4.13 1.50
C GLY A 220 8.77 -2.85 0.90
N VAL A 221 9.04 -1.84 1.75
CA VAL A 221 9.68 -0.59 1.33
C VAL A 221 11.09 -0.85 0.77
N LYS A 222 11.93 -1.62 1.49
CA LYS A 222 13.28 -1.99 1.02
C LYS A 222 13.22 -2.77 -0.31
N ALA A 223 12.29 -3.73 -0.41
CA ALA A 223 12.10 -4.50 -1.63
C ALA A 223 11.70 -3.61 -2.81
N MET A 224 10.78 -2.65 -2.61
CA MET A 224 10.38 -1.71 -3.64
C MET A 224 11.52 -0.76 -4.03
N VAL A 225 12.28 -0.23 -3.07
CA VAL A 225 13.44 0.63 -3.32
C VAL A 225 14.51 -0.11 -4.12
N GLN A 226 14.80 -1.37 -3.78
CA GLN A 226 15.73 -2.22 -4.54
C GLN A 226 15.23 -2.45 -5.98
N SER A 227 13.93 -2.70 -6.15
CA SER A 227 13.32 -2.87 -7.46
C SER A 227 13.36 -1.57 -8.27
N ALA A 228 13.10 -0.44 -7.63
CA ALA A 228 13.16 0.88 -8.27
C ALA A 228 14.58 1.19 -8.78
N GLN A 229 15.63 0.91 -7.98
CA GLN A 229 17.02 1.04 -8.40
C GLN A 229 17.30 0.20 -9.66
N LYS A 230 16.91 -1.09 -9.62
CA LYS A 230 17.15 -2.03 -10.72
C LYS A 230 16.44 -1.63 -12.01
N LEU A 231 15.21 -1.12 -11.90
CA LEU A 231 14.34 -0.80 -13.05
C LEU A 231 14.39 0.68 -13.45
N GLY A 232 15.20 1.51 -12.77
CA GLY A 232 15.34 2.93 -13.07
C GLY A 232 14.09 3.75 -12.75
N LEU A 233 13.22 3.29 -11.82
CA LEU A 233 12.07 4.06 -11.39
C LEU A 233 12.50 5.18 -10.46
N LYS A 234 11.82 6.33 -10.59
CA LYS A 234 12.06 7.51 -9.76
C LYS A 234 10.96 7.63 -8.71
N PRO A 235 11.29 7.75 -7.41
CA PRO A 235 10.32 8.07 -6.39
C PRO A 235 9.93 9.55 -6.47
N HIS A 236 8.67 9.83 -6.15
CA HIS A 236 8.14 11.17 -5.98
C HIS A 236 7.35 11.20 -4.68
N PHE A 237 7.87 11.90 -3.70
CA PHE A 237 7.20 12.13 -2.42
C PHE A 237 5.97 13.02 -2.61
N LEU A 238 4.85 12.66 -1.97
CA LEU A 238 3.59 13.39 -2.11
C LEU A 238 3.16 14.11 -0.84
N ASP A 239 3.13 13.39 0.28
CA ASP A 239 2.60 13.91 1.55
C ASP A 239 3.20 13.17 2.74
N TYR A 240 3.31 13.90 3.86
CA TYR A 240 3.64 13.34 5.17
C TYR A 240 2.77 13.98 6.23
N ARG A 241 2.18 13.13 7.07
CA ARG A 241 1.37 13.54 8.22
C ARG A 241 1.61 12.58 9.39
N THR A 242 1.11 12.99 10.54
CA THR A 242 1.03 12.10 11.70
C THR A 242 -0.40 12.05 12.23
N SER A 243 -0.68 11.09 13.11
CA SER A 243 -1.98 11.02 13.80
C SER A 243 -2.30 12.28 14.61
N TYR A 244 -1.30 13.12 14.92
CA TYR A 244 -1.47 14.43 15.59
C TYR A 244 -2.44 15.35 14.82
N GLU A 245 -2.44 15.31 13.49
CA GLU A 245 -3.37 16.12 12.68
C GLU A 245 -4.82 15.91 13.11
N ARG A 246 -5.16 14.71 13.52
CA ARG A 246 -6.51 14.32 13.96
C ARG A 246 -6.69 14.39 15.46
N THR A 247 -5.74 13.85 16.24
CA THR A 247 -5.89 13.69 17.70
C THR A 247 -5.55 14.94 18.47
N LYS A 248 -4.66 15.79 17.96
CA LYS A 248 -4.01 16.90 18.66
C LYS A 248 -3.22 16.48 19.90
N ASP A 249 -2.93 15.18 20.04
CA ASP A 249 -2.07 14.62 21.05
C ASP A 249 -0.67 14.39 20.48
N ALA A 250 0.31 15.21 20.92
CA ALA A 250 1.69 15.14 20.48
C ALA A 250 2.52 14.13 21.27
N SER A 251 1.98 13.49 22.29
CA SER A 251 2.74 12.59 23.17
C SER A 251 2.99 11.22 22.53
N ARG A 252 2.11 10.77 21.63
CA ARG A 252 2.16 9.43 21.04
C ARG A 252 1.49 9.40 19.66
N VAL A 253 2.30 9.50 18.62
CA VAL A 253 1.80 9.58 17.23
C VAL A 253 2.23 8.40 16.38
N VAL A 254 1.60 8.25 15.22
CA VAL A 254 1.99 7.36 14.11
C VAL A 254 2.21 8.22 12.88
N GLY A 255 3.29 7.96 12.14
CA GLY A 255 3.65 8.67 10.91
C GLY A 255 3.08 8.01 9.65
N TYR A 256 2.70 8.82 8.68
CA TYR A 256 2.10 8.39 7.41
C TYR A 256 2.76 9.15 6.26
N ALA A 257 3.25 8.43 5.26
CA ALA A 257 3.79 9.05 4.06
C ALA A 257 3.26 8.37 2.80
N SER A 258 3.20 9.11 1.70
CA SER A 258 2.86 8.54 0.40
C SER A 258 3.83 8.94 -0.69
N PHE A 259 4.07 8.00 -1.61
CA PHE A 259 4.95 8.15 -2.75
C PHE A 259 4.32 7.54 -4.00
N ILE A 260 4.67 8.12 -5.15
CA ILE A 260 4.54 7.48 -6.45
C ILE A 260 5.96 7.10 -6.93
N LEU A 261 6.13 5.90 -7.46
CA LEU A 261 7.36 5.50 -8.15
C LEU A 261 7.03 5.21 -9.61
N GLY A 262 7.82 5.77 -10.52
CA GLY A 262 7.53 5.64 -11.95
C GLY A 262 8.69 6.08 -12.85
N ALA A 263 8.44 6.10 -14.14
CA ALA A 263 9.37 6.52 -15.18
C ALA A 263 8.80 7.73 -15.94
#